data_cf872027d1fbbc15cfcd6d6ac527d5c4
#
_entry.id   cf872027d1fbbc15cfcd6d6ac527d5c4
#
_cell.length_a   1.000
_cell.length_b   1.000
_cell.length_c   1.000
_cell.angle_alpha   90.00
_cell.angle_beta   90.00
_cell.angle_gamma   90.00
#
_symmetry.space_group_name_H-M   'P 1'
#
loop_
_entity.id
_entity.type
_entity.pdbx_description
1 polymer ?
#
loop_
_entity_poly.entity_id
_entity_poly.type
_entity_poly.pdbx_seq_one_letter_code
_entity_poly.pdbx_strand_id
1 'polypeptide(L)'
;MNIREEQEKYEHEHLSRFASFSDESQGRDRPEEPCTVRPAYQRDRDRILHCKAFRRMKDKTQVFLAPQGDHYRTRLTHTLEVSQIARTIAKALRLNEDLVEAIALGHDLGHTPFGHAGERALDQIHPGGFAHYKQSVRVVEVLEKNGNGLNLTWEVRNGIMNHRTSGNPSTLEGQVVRFSDKIAYIHHDMDDAQRAGIITEDDIPVTMRTFLGYTTRERLNTLVHNIIAVSYTHLTLP
;
A
#
# COMPACT_ATOMS: atom_id res chain seq x y z
N MET A 1 -16.56 3.12 -28.87
CA MET A 1 -15.70 2.68 -27.75
C MET A 1 -14.75 3.82 -27.45
N ASN A 2 -14.67 4.27 -26.22
CA ASN A 2 -13.73 5.31 -25.80
C ASN A 2 -12.46 4.64 -25.19
N ILE A 3 -11.42 5.45 -24.88
CA ILE A 3 -10.14 4.95 -24.39
C ILE A 3 -10.31 4.13 -23.08
N ARG A 4 -11.19 4.56 -22.18
CA ARG A 4 -11.51 3.81 -20.96
C ARG A 4 -12.05 2.41 -21.27
N GLU A 5 -13.01 2.31 -22.16
CA GLU A 5 -13.63 1.02 -22.56
C GLU A 5 -12.63 0.08 -23.24
N GLU A 6 -11.68 0.64 -23.99
CA GLU A 6 -10.57 -0.15 -24.57
C GLU A 6 -9.64 -0.71 -23.48
N GLN A 7 -9.34 0.11 -22.44
CA GLN A 7 -8.51 -0.34 -21.32
C GLN A 7 -9.23 -1.38 -20.44
N GLU A 8 -10.52 -1.19 -20.17
CA GLU A 8 -11.34 -2.19 -19.45
C GLU A 8 -11.41 -3.52 -20.20
N LYS A 9 -11.57 -3.49 -21.52
CA LYS A 9 -11.48 -4.68 -22.36
C LYS A 9 -10.10 -5.34 -22.28
N TYR A 10 -9.04 -4.54 -22.32
CA TYR A 10 -7.67 -5.05 -22.14
C TYR A 10 -7.47 -5.72 -20.80
N GLU A 11 -8.06 -5.21 -19.71
CA GLU A 11 -8.04 -5.86 -18.40
C GLU A 11 -8.61 -7.29 -18.50
N HIS A 12 -9.79 -7.47 -19.09
CA HIS A 12 -10.43 -8.80 -19.27
C HIS A 12 -9.60 -9.75 -20.13
N GLU A 13 -8.88 -9.25 -21.13
CA GLU A 13 -8.06 -10.08 -22.03
C GLU A 13 -6.73 -10.52 -21.41
N HIS A 14 -6.16 -9.73 -20.47
CA HIS A 14 -4.78 -9.90 -20.04
C HIS A 14 -4.62 -10.19 -18.53
N LEU A 15 -5.53 -9.75 -17.68
CA LEU A 15 -5.46 -10.00 -16.26
C LEU A 15 -5.91 -11.44 -15.92
N SER A 16 -5.56 -11.87 -14.73
CA SER A 16 -6.07 -13.11 -14.16
C SER A 16 -7.58 -13.03 -13.96
N ARG A 17 -8.29 -14.14 -14.16
CA ARG A 17 -9.73 -14.24 -13.81
C ARG A 17 -10.05 -13.94 -12.34
N PHE A 18 -9.04 -13.87 -11.49
CA PHE A 18 -9.17 -13.55 -10.07
C PHE A 18 -8.83 -12.08 -9.75
N ALA A 19 -8.43 -11.31 -10.75
CA ALA A 19 -8.18 -9.88 -10.61
C ALA A 19 -9.50 -9.11 -10.42
N SER A 20 -9.39 -7.95 -9.79
CA SER A 20 -10.50 -7.00 -9.73
C SER A 20 -10.54 -6.17 -11.01
N PHE A 21 -11.60 -6.30 -11.80
CA PHE A 21 -11.77 -5.54 -13.04
C PHE A 21 -12.39 -4.18 -12.76
N SER A 22 -11.93 -3.15 -13.47
CA SER A 22 -12.36 -1.77 -13.21
C SER A 22 -13.83 -1.51 -13.52
N ASP A 23 -14.38 -2.19 -14.53
CA ASP A 23 -15.80 -2.11 -14.93
C ASP A 23 -16.73 -2.96 -14.04
N GLU A 24 -16.19 -3.89 -13.25
CA GLU A 24 -16.91 -4.72 -12.28
C GLU A 24 -16.81 -4.17 -10.84
N SER A 25 -16.27 -2.96 -10.65
CA SER A 25 -16.16 -2.34 -9.33
C SER A 25 -17.52 -2.20 -8.66
N GLN A 26 -17.58 -2.43 -7.34
CA GLN A 26 -18.77 -2.14 -6.52
C GLN A 26 -19.12 -0.65 -6.48
N GLY A 27 -18.26 0.19 -7.07
CA GLY A 27 -18.54 1.59 -7.32
C GLY A 27 -18.14 2.51 -6.15
N ARG A 28 -18.76 3.67 -6.18
CA ARG A 28 -18.49 4.81 -5.30
C ARG A 28 -19.73 5.16 -4.48
N ASP A 29 -19.53 5.77 -3.31
CA ASP A 29 -20.68 6.18 -2.47
C ASP A 29 -21.56 7.24 -3.15
N ARG A 30 -20.94 8.12 -3.94
CA ARG A 30 -21.66 9.12 -4.72
C ARG A 30 -21.52 8.82 -6.21
N PRO A 31 -22.63 8.62 -6.93
CA PRO A 31 -22.59 8.45 -8.39
C PRO A 31 -21.87 9.62 -9.08
N GLU A 32 -21.10 9.31 -10.09
CA GLU A 32 -20.44 10.31 -10.94
C GLU A 32 -20.26 9.76 -12.36
N GLU A 33 -20.20 10.68 -13.32
CA GLU A 33 -19.97 10.31 -14.72
C GLU A 33 -18.61 9.59 -14.89
N PRO A 34 -18.59 8.47 -15.60
CA PRO A 34 -17.35 7.78 -15.93
C PRO A 34 -16.41 8.67 -16.74
N CYS A 35 -15.11 8.55 -16.51
CA CYS A 35 -14.11 9.22 -17.34
C CYS A 35 -14.03 8.54 -18.71
N THR A 36 -13.86 9.30 -19.77
CA THR A 36 -13.73 8.75 -21.12
C THR A 36 -12.35 8.17 -21.40
N VAL A 37 -11.36 8.43 -20.53
CA VAL A 37 -9.95 8.04 -20.73
C VAL A 37 -9.51 7.02 -19.69
N ARG A 38 -9.83 7.22 -18.40
CA ARG A 38 -9.27 6.47 -17.28
C ARG A 38 -10.29 5.51 -16.66
N PRO A 39 -9.98 4.23 -16.47
CA PRO A 39 -10.73 3.30 -15.65
C PRO A 39 -10.89 3.77 -14.18
N ALA A 40 -11.77 3.11 -13.44
CA ALA A 40 -12.15 3.53 -12.10
C ALA A 40 -10.98 3.59 -11.12
N TYR A 41 -10.13 2.56 -11.09
CA TYR A 41 -9.00 2.48 -10.16
C TYR A 41 -7.87 3.46 -10.51
N GLN A 42 -7.64 3.72 -11.79
CA GLN A 42 -6.70 4.75 -12.23
C GLN A 42 -7.13 6.15 -11.77
N ARG A 43 -8.43 6.46 -11.82
CA ARG A 43 -8.96 7.70 -11.27
C ARG A 43 -8.74 7.81 -9.76
N ASP A 44 -8.87 6.72 -9.03
CA ASP A 44 -8.68 6.70 -7.58
C ASP A 44 -7.23 6.93 -7.21
N ARG A 45 -6.29 6.27 -7.89
CA ARG A 45 -4.87 6.52 -7.77
C ARG A 45 -4.54 8.01 -7.95
N ASP A 46 -5.04 8.62 -9.01
CA ASP A 46 -4.81 10.03 -9.30
C ASP A 46 -5.39 10.95 -8.22
N ARG A 47 -6.59 10.64 -7.71
CA ARG A 47 -7.22 11.39 -6.60
C ARG A 47 -6.39 11.35 -5.33
N ILE A 48 -5.85 10.19 -4.99
CA ILE A 48 -4.99 10.00 -3.82
C ILE A 48 -3.69 10.79 -4.01
N LEU A 49 -3.02 10.62 -5.14
CA LEU A 49 -1.75 11.27 -5.45
C LEU A 49 -1.85 12.81 -5.35
N HIS A 50 -2.98 13.37 -5.77
CA HIS A 50 -3.21 14.82 -5.76
C HIS A 50 -3.83 15.35 -4.47
N CYS A 51 -4.15 14.52 -3.47
CA CYS A 51 -4.73 14.98 -2.23
C CYS A 51 -3.70 15.66 -1.30
N LYS A 52 -4.20 16.46 -0.35
CA LYS A 52 -3.33 17.18 0.60
C LYS A 52 -2.65 16.22 1.58
N ALA A 53 -3.36 15.18 2.03
CA ALA A 53 -2.83 14.20 2.96
C ALA A 53 -1.62 13.46 2.38
N PHE A 54 -1.65 13.09 1.10
CA PHE A 54 -0.52 12.45 0.43
C PHE A 54 0.74 13.33 0.46
N ARG A 55 0.63 14.60 0.11
CA ARG A 55 1.76 15.55 0.14
C ARG A 55 2.33 15.75 1.55
N ARG A 56 1.48 15.68 2.58
CA ARG A 56 1.92 15.81 3.98
C ARG A 56 2.74 14.63 4.49
N MET A 57 2.69 13.48 3.82
CA MET A 57 3.50 12.31 4.21
C MET A 57 5.01 12.56 4.07
N LYS A 58 5.44 13.53 3.26
CA LYS A 58 6.85 13.92 3.15
C LYS A 58 7.46 14.42 4.48
N ASP A 59 6.63 15.00 5.35
CA ASP A 59 7.04 15.61 6.61
C ASP A 59 6.74 14.69 7.83
N LYS A 60 6.31 13.45 7.60
CA LYS A 60 6.08 12.45 8.63
C LYS A 60 7.23 11.43 8.62
N THR A 61 7.83 11.20 9.77
CA THR A 61 8.87 10.18 9.94
C THR A 61 8.28 8.78 9.84
N GLN A 62 9.07 7.83 9.33
CA GLN A 62 8.66 6.42 9.30
C GLN A 62 8.84 5.80 10.69
N VAL A 63 10.06 5.53 11.12
CA VAL A 63 10.38 4.98 12.44
C VAL A 63 11.40 5.87 13.15
N PHE A 64 12.50 6.21 12.46
CA PHE A 64 13.55 6.99 13.06
C PHE A 64 13.29 8.50 12.90
N LEU A 65 13.48 9.25 13.98
CA LEU A 65 13.56 10.70 13.90
C LEU A 65 14.83 11.04 13.15
N ALA A 66 14.75 11.81 12.08
CA ALA A 66 15.90 12.24 11.29
C ALA A 66 16.49 13.52 11.90
N PRO A 67 17.37 13.43 12.92
CA PRO A 67 17.88 14.63 13.59
C PRO A 67 18.92 15.37 12.77
N GLN A 68 19.64 14.68 11.87
CA GLN A 68 20.66 15.26 10.99
C GLN A 68 20.81 14.40 9.73
N GLY A 69 20.39 14.93 8.60
CA GLY A 69 20.54 14.31 7.28
C GLY A 69 19.21 14.00 6.59
N ASP A 70 19.23 13.99 5.28
CA ASP A 70 18.07 13.81 4.40
C ASP A 70 17.92 12.37 3.87
N HIS A 71 18.71 11.44 4.41
CA HIS A 71 18.75 10.04 3.95
C HIS A 71 17.78 9.09 4.66
N TYR A 72 17.12 9.55 5.75
CA TYR A 72 16.13 8.73 6.45
C TYR A 72 14.79 8.73 5.74
N ARG A 73 14.11 7.59 5.80
CA ARG A 73 12.83 7.41 5.12
C ARG A 73 11.71 8.20 5.78
N THR A 74 10.95 8.91 4.94
CA THR A 74 9.68 9.51 5.31
C THR A 74 8.53 8.54 5.01
N ARG A 75 7.33 8.81 5.51
CA ARG A 75 6.13 8.07 5.14
C ARG A 75 5.86 8.09 3.65
N LEU A 76 6.20 9.18 2.97
CA LEU A 76 6.04 9.27 1.53
C LEU A 76 6.95 8.29 0.78
N THR A 77 8.24 8.24 1.13
CA THR A 77 9.19 7.32 0.48
C THR A 77 8.83 5.87 0.77
N HIS A 78 8.46 5.52 2.02
CA HIS A 78 7.93 4.20 2.37
C HIS A 78 6.73 3.82 1.50
N THR A 79 5.74 4.70 1.38
CA THR A 79 4.53 4.45 0.57
C THR A 79 4.86 4.18 -0.91
N LEU A 80 5.85 4.88 -1.47
CA LEU A 80 6.31 4.65 -2.85
C LEU A 80 7.02 3.29 -2.99
N GLU A 81 7.81 2.89 -2.01
CA GLU A 81 8.48 1.60 -1.99
C GLU A 81 7.47 0.44 -1.82
N VAL A 82 6.46 0.60 -0.96
CA VAL A 82 5.32 -0.34 -0.88
C VAL A 82 4.63 -0.49 -2.22
N SER A 83 4.33 0.62 -2.89
CA SER A 83 3.70 0.64 -4.21
C SER A 83 4.56 -0.08 -5.25
N GLN A 84 5.87 0.15 -5.26
CA GLN A 84 6.80 -0.51 -6.19
C GLN A 84 6.82 -2.04 -5.98
N ILE A 85 6.94 -2.50 -4.74
CA ILE A 85 6.94 -3.94 -4.41
C ILE A 85 5.60 -4.57 -4.80
N ALA A 86 4.50 -3.93 -4.40
CA ALA A 86 3.15 -4.43 -4.63
C ALA A 86 2.84 -4.55 -6.12
N ARG A 87 3.19 -3.57 -6.93
CA ARG A 87 3.02 -3.61 -8.39
C ARG A 87 3.89 -4.69 -9.04
N THR A 88 5.10 -4.92 -8.54
CA THR A 88 5.94 -6.02 -9.04
C THR A 88 5.27 -7.37 -8.84
N ILE A 89 4.69 -7.60 -7.65
CA ILE A 89 3.96 -8.83 -7.34
C ILE A 89 2.67 -8.91 -8.17
N ALA A 90 1.89 -7.84 -8.21
CA ALA A 90 0.63 -7.80 -8.96
C ALA A 90 0.84 -8.11 -10.44
N LYS A 91 1.85 -7.50 -11.07
CA LYS A 91 2.20 -7.75 -12.47
C LYS A 91 2.57 -9.21 -12.73
N ALA A 92 3.37 -9.82 -11.84
CA ALA A 92 3.73 -11.24 -11.95
C ALA A 92 2.50 -12.16 -11.84
N LEU A 93 1.51 -11.80 -11.02
CA LEU A 93 0.27 -12.54 -10.80
C LEU A 93 -0.86 -12.14 -11.78
N ARG A 94 -0.63 -11.20 -12.67
CA ARG A 94 -1.63 -10.61 -13.59
C ARG A 94 -2.84 -10.04 -12.84
N LEU A 95 -2.62 -9.39 -11.71
CA LEU A 95 -3.64 -8.64 -10.96
C LEU A 95 -3.69 -7.18 -11.44
N ASN A 96 -4.71 -6.45 -11.02
CA ASN A 96 -4.91 -5.06 -11.42
C ASN A 96 -3.90 -4.12 -10.74
N GLU A 97 -2.89 -3.68 -11.51
CA GLU A 97 -1.82 -2.80 -11.00
C GLU A 97 -2.34 -1.42 -10.56
N ASP A 98 -3.36 -0.87 -11.23
CA ASP A 98 -3.93 0.43 -10.85
C ASP A 98 -4.66 0.37 -9.49
N LEU A 99 -5.37 -0.73 -9.21
CA LEU A 99 -5.98 -0.95 -7.90
C LEU A 99 -4.92 -1.13 -6.81
N VAL A 100 -3.90 -1.94 -7.07
CA VAL A 100 -2.77 -2.13 -6.14
C VAL A 100 -2.10 -0.79 -5.82
N GLU A 101 -1.80 0.01 -6.83
CA GLU A 101 -1.16 1.31 -6.65
C GLU A 101 -2.05 2.28 -5.86
N ALA A 102 -3.35 2.34 -6.17
CA ALA A 102 -4.29 3.19 -5.44
C ALA A 102 -4.36 2.82 -3.95
N ILE A 103 -4.44 1.53 -3.62
CA ILE A 103 -4.44 1.05 -2.23
C ILE A 103 -3.11 1.39 -1.55
N ALA A 104 -1.98 1.09 -2.21
CA ALA A 104 -0.66 1.35 -1.66
C ALA A 104 -0.41 2.83 -1.38
N LEU A 105 -0.79 3.73 -2.29
CA LEU A 105 -0.66 5.17 -2.08
C LEU A 105 -1.59 5.70 -0.97
N GLY A 106 -2.70 5.01 -0.73
CA GLY A 106 -3.73 5.43 0.23
C GLY A 106 -3.57 4.88 1.65
N HIS A 107 -2.82 3.79 1.85
CA HIS A 107 -2.87 3.02 3.09
C HIS A 107 -2.46 3.83 4.34
N ASP A 108 -1.46 4.70 4.23
CA ASP A 108 -0.84 5.43 5.33
C ASP A 108 -1.23 6.92 5.43
N LEU A 109 -2.23 7.39 4.67
CA LEU A 109 -2.64 8.81 4.66
C LEU A 109 -3.02 9.33 6.04
N GLY A 110 -3.63 8.49 6.87
CA GLY A 110 -4.09 8.81 8.22
C GLY A 110 -3.06 8.60 9.31
N HIS A 111 -1.84 8.22 8.98
CA HIS A 111 -0.81 7.98 10.00
C HIS A 111 -0.42 9.27 10.73
N THR A 112 -0.12 9.13 12.02
CA THR A 112 0.25 10.25 12.89
C THR A 112 1.71 10.68 12.68
N PRO A 113 2.10 11.91 13.07
CA PRO A 113 3.49 12.22 13.34
C PRO A 113 4.07 11.25 14.39
N PHE A 114 5.36 10.96 14.33
CA PHE A 114 6.08 10.03 15.21
C PHE A 114 5.61 8.56 15.12
N GLY A 115 5.08 8.15 13.97
CA GLY A 115 4.75 6.76 13.66
C GLY A 115 3.82 6.11 14.69
N HIS A 116 4.08 4.86 15.04
CA HIS A 116 3.28 4.11 16.01
C HIS A 116 3.37 4.67 17.45
N ALA A 117 4.41 5.43 17.80
CA ALA A 117 4.46 6.09 19.10
C ALA A 117 3.39 7.18 19.19
N GLY A 118 3.24 7.99 18.15
CA GLY A 118 2.17 8.98 18.06
C GLY A 118 0.78 8.34 17.99
N GLU A 119 0.63 7.21 17.30
CA GLU A 119 -0.61 6.45 17.25
C GLU A 119 -1.03 5.98 18.64
N ARG A 120 -0.13 5.34 19.40
CA ARG A 120 -0.40 4.90 20.78
C ARG A 120 -0.76 6.06 21.71
N ALA A 121 -0.07 7.19 21.58
CA ALA A 121 -0.38 8.36 22.37
C ALA A 121 -1.79 8.92 22.08
N LEU A 122 -2.17 9.00 20.81
CA LEU A 122 -3.53 9.43 20.43
C LEU A 122 -4.59 8.42 20.85
N ASP A 123 -4.32 7.12 20.75
CA ASP A 123 -5.25 6.06 21.16
C ASP A 123 -5.58 6.14 22.66
N GLN A 124 -4.59 6.49 23.50
CA GLN A 124 -4.79 6.66 24.95
C GLN A 124 -5.63 7.88 25.33
N ILE A 125 -5.53 8.97 24.58
CA ILE A 125 -6.20 10.24 24.95
C ILE A 125 -7.52 10.46 24.19
N HIS A 126 -7.74 9.80 23.08
CA HIS A 126 -8.97 9.96 22.30
C HIS A 126 -10.07 9.03 22.82
N PRO A 127 -11.25 9.55 23.24
CA PRO A 127 -12.30 8.74 23.88
C PRO A 127 -12.79 7.54 23.04
N GLY A 128 -12.69 7.63 21.72
CA GLY A 128 -13.08 6.55 20.78
C GLY A 128 -11.92 5.64 20.33
N GLY A 129 -10.74 5.83 20.92
CA GLY A 129 -9.51 5.20 20.44
C GLY A 129 -9.02 5.79 19.11
N PHE A 130 -7.80 5.47 18.70
CA PHE A 130 -7.23 5.91 17.43
C PHE A 130 -6.51 4.76 16.73
N ALA A 131 -6.73 4.65 15.43
CA ALA A 131 -5.99 3.72 14.58
C ALA A 131 -5.75 4.33 13.20
N HIS A 132 -4.50 4.31 12.72
CA HIS A 132 -4.10 4.96 11.47
C HIS A 132 -4.90 4.48 10.26
N TYR A 133 -5.19 3.19 10.15
CA TYR A 133 -5.96 2.63 9.03
C TYR A 133 -7.41 3.16 8.99
N LYS A 134 -8.06 3.31 10.16
CA LYS A 134 -9.39 3.94 10.26
C LYS A 134 -9.31 5.42 9.89
N GLN A 135 -8.26 6.08 10.36
CA GLN A 135 -8.03 7.48 10.03
C GLN A 135 -7.69 7.68 8.55
N SER A 136 -6.97 6.73 7.89
CA SER A 136 -6.73 6.78 6.44
C SER A 136 -8.04 6.75 5.66
N VAL A 137 -8.97 5.86 6.02
CA VAL A 137 -10.30 5.82 5.41
C VAL A 137 -11.06 7.11 5.70
N ARG A 138 -11.06 7.61 6.94
CA ARG A 138 -11.71 8.89 7.28
C ARG A 138 -11.14 10.07 6.49
N VAL A 139 -9.82 10.08 6.23
CA VAL A 139 -9.19 11.10 5.39
C VAL A 139 -9.78 11.10 3.98
N VAL A 140 -9.87 9.94 3.35
CA VAL A 140 -10.33 9.82 1.96
C VAL A 140 -11.85 9.93 1.80
N GLU A 141 -12.62 9.57 2.82
CA GLU A 141 -14.09 9.63 2.76
C GLU A 141 -14.65 11.00 3.20
N VAL A 142 -13.99 11.65 4.16
CA VAL A 142 -14.56 12.81 4.85
C VAL A 142 -13.67 14.04 4.78
N LEU A 143 -12.37 13.94 5.12
CA LEU A 143 -11.57 15.14 5.41
C LEU A 143 -11.03 15.85 4.18
N GLU A 144 -10.70 15.12 3.13
CA GLU A 144 -10.20 15.72 1.89
C GLU A 144 -11.27 16.53 1.16
N LYS A 145 -10.85 17.38 0.22
CA LYS A 145 -11.73 18.26 -0.58
C LYS A 145 -12.72 19.05 0.26
N ASN A 146 -12.22 19.69 1.34
CA ASN A 146 -13.01 20.55 2.21
C ASN A 146 -14.25 19.84 2.83
N GLY A 147 -14.09 18.60 3.27
CA GLY A 147 -15.15 17.83 3.91
C GLY A 147 -15.95 16.94 2.96
N ASN A 148 -15.66 16.94 1.67
CA ASN A 148 -16.38 16.12 0.69
C ASN A 148 -15.73 14.75 0.43
N GLY A 149 -14.51 14.53 0.88
CA GLY A 149 -13.77 13.31 0.61
C GLY A 149 -13.39 13.11 -0.87
N LEU A 150 -12.67 12.05 -1.17
CA LEU A 150 -12.17 11.75 -2.53
C LEU A 150 -13.17 10.95 -3.38
N ASN A 151 -14.22 10.39 -2.78
CA ASN A 151 -15.19 9.52 -3.44
C ASN A 151 -14.52 8.35 -4.18
N LEU A 152 -13.69 7.57 -3.46
CA LEU A 152 -12.99 6.41 -4.00
C LEU A 152 -13.93 5.20 -4.15
N THR A 153 -13.55 4.25 -4.98
CA THR A 153 -14.24 2.96 -5.12
C THR A 153 -14.18 2.17 -3.82
N TRP A 154 -15.12 1.25 -3.66
CA TRP A 154 -15.19 0.39 -2.49
C TRP A 154 -13.93 -0.46 -2.29
N GLU A 155 -13.38 -1.00 -3.38
CA GLU A 155 -12.19 -1.86 -3.37
C GLU A 155 -10.96 -1.13 -2.81
N VAL A 156 -10.75 0.12 -3.22
CA VAL A 156 -9.65 0.95 -2.71
C VAL A 156 -9.84 1.23 -1.23
N ARG A 157 -11.05 1.62 -0.79
CA ARG A 157 -11.34 1.88 0.64
C ARG A 157 -11.22 0.61 1.49
N ASN A 158 -11.70 -0.53 0.98
CA ASN A 158 -11.55 -1.83 1.63
C ASN A 158 -10.07 -2.21 1.80
N GLY A 159 -9.25 -2.05 0.75
CA GLY A 159 -7.82 -2.29 0.81
C GLY A 159 -7.12 -1.39 1.83
N ILE A 160 -7.41 -0.09 1.84
CA ILE A 160 -6.88 0.88 2.83
C ILE A 160 -7.27 0.48 4.26
N MET A 161 -8.53 0.12 4.51
CA MET A 161 -9.01 -0.28 5.84
C MET A 161 -8.33 -1.54 6.37
N ASN A 162 -8.01 -2.47 5.48
CA ASN A 162 -7.60 -3.83 5.84
C ASN A 162 -6.10 -4.13 5.57
N HIS A 163 -5.26 -3.13 5.26
CA HIS A 163 -3.84 -3.36 4.95
C HIS A 163 -3.02 -3.88 6.14
N ARG A 164 -3.44 -3.63 7.37
CA ARG A 164 -2.74 -4.08 8.59
C ARG A 164 -2.59 -5.61 8.66
N THR A 165 -1.63 -6.10 9.44
CA THR A 165 -1.33 -7.54 9.59
C THR A 165 -2.55 -8.40 9.95
N SER A 166 -3.43 -7.89 10.84
CA SER A 166 -4.65 -8.59 11.26
C SER A 166 -5.86 -8.28 10.36
N GLY A 167 -5.70 -7.47 9.31
CA GLY A 167 -6.75 -7.17 8.36
C GLY A 167 -6.92 -8.28 7.33
N ASN A 168 -8.09 -8.31 6.70
CA ASN A 168 -8.40 -9.25 5.63
C ASN A 168 -9.01 -8.50 4.45
N PRO A 169 -8.18 -7.95 3.55
CA PRO A 169 -8.68 -7.31 2.34
C PRO A 169 -9.51 -8.28 1.50
N SER A 170 -10.60 -7.79 0.93
CA SER A 170 -11.53 -8.61 0.15
C SER A 170 -11.03 -8.91 -1.26
N THR A 171 -10.06 -8.16 -1.77
CA THR A 171 -9.45 -8.36 -3.09
C THR A 171 -8.04 -8.92 -2.96
N LEU A 172 -7.59 -9.66 -3.97
CA LEU A 172 -6.21 -10.15 -4.02
C LEU A 172 -5.21 -8.99 -4.10
N GLU A 173 -5.57 -7.92 -4.79
CA GLU A 173 -4.78 -6.69 -4.87
C GLU A 173 -4.55 -6.08 -3.49
N GLY A 174 -5.59 -6.01 -2.67
CA GLY A 174 -5.47 -5.55 -1.28
C GLY A 174 -4.59 -6.48 -0.43
N GLN A 175 -4.67 -7.79 -0.64
CA GLN A 175 -3.79 -8.76 0.03
C GLN A 175 -2.33 -8.59 -0.38
N VAL A 176 -2.07 -8.35 -1.67
CA VAL A 176 -0.73 -8.04 -2.17
C VAL A 176 -0.16 -6.80 -1.49
N VAL A 177 -0.95 -5.72 -1.37
CA VAL A 177 -0.51 -4.50 -0.67
C VAL A 177 -0.18 -4.80 0.79
N ARG A 178 -1.02 -5.55 1.50
CA ARG A 178 -0.79 -5.95 2.90
C ARG A 178 0.54 -6.68 3.10
N PHE A 179 0.89 -7.58 2.19
CA PHE A 179 2.19 -8.28 2.24
C PHE A 179 3.35 -7.36 1.86
N SER A 180 3.16 -6.51 0.87
CA SER A 180 4.17 -5.58 0.38
C SER A 180 4.54 -4.53 1.41
N ASP A 181 3.55 -4.00 2.15
CA ASP A 181 3.77 -3.09 3.27
C ASP A 181 4.66 -3.75 4.34
N LYS A 182 4.36 -5.01 4.69
CA LYS A 182 5.15 -5.77 5.66
C LYS A 182 6.60 -6.02 5.18
N ILE A 183 6.77 -6.37 3.91
CA ILE A 183 8.10 -6.55 3.32
C ILE A 183 8.88 -5.24 3.35
N ALA A 184 8.26 -4.16 2.89
CA ALA A 184 8.86 -2.83 2.85
C ALA A 184 9.27 -2.38 4.26
N TYR A 185 8.35 -2.46 5.21
CA TYR A 185 8.58 -2.08 6.61
C TYR A 185 9.77 -2.84 7.22
N ILE A 186 9.79 -4.18 7.18
CA ILE A 186 10.90 -4.97 7.74
C ILE A 186 12.23 -4.58 7.08
N HIS A 187 12.21 -4.40 5.77
CA HIS A 187 13.40 -4.12 5.00
C HIS A 187 14.00 -2.74 5.29
N HIS A 188 13.12 -1.75 5.38
CA HIS A 188 13.50 -0.36 5.61
C HIS A 188 13.99 -0.12 7.03
N ASP A 189 13.31 -0.71 8.02
CA ASP A 189 13.69 -0.55 9.41
C ASP A 189 15.05 -1.20 9.70
N MET A 190 15.34 -2.34 9.04
CA MET A 190 16.66 -2.95 9.11
C MET A 190 17.75 -2.07 8.49
N ASP A 191 17.51 -1.53 7.30
CA ASP A 191 18.47 -0.65 6.60
C ASP A 191 18.73 0.64 7.39
N ASP A 192 17.68 1.27 7.89
CA ASP A 192 17.80 2.49 8.70
C ASP A 192 18.46 2.21 10.07
N ALA A 193 18.19 1.07 10.71
CA ALA A 193 18.83 0.65 11.94
C ALA A 193 20.33 0.35 11.76
N GLN A 194 20.70 -0.26 10.62
CA GLN A 194 22.11 -0.48 10.27
C GLN A 194 22.84 0.85 10.02
N ARG A 195 22.21 1.78 9.29
CA ARG A 195 22.76 3.12 9.07
C ARG A 195 22.93 3.92 10.37
N ALA A 196 22.00 3.75 11.29
CA ALA A 196 22.08 4.38 12.61
C ALA A 196 23.09 3.70 13.55
N GLY A 197 23.73 2.60 13.13
CA GLY A 197 24.67 1.84 13.96
C GLY A 197 24.01 1.12 15.15
N ILE A 198 22.68 0.92 15.11
CA ILE A 198 21.92 0.22 16.16
C ILE A 198 22.06 -1.28 16.03
N ILE A 199 22.11 -1.79 14.81
CA ILE A 199 22.36 -3.21 14.49
C ILE A 199 23.41 -3.33 13.39
N THR A 200 24.05 -4.48 13.34
CA THR A 200 24.97 -4.89 12.26
C THR A 200 24.41 -6.11 11.53
N GLU A 201 25.01 -6.49 10.43
CA GLU A 201 24.60 -7.72 9.71
C GLU A 201 24.79 -8.98 10.58
N ASP A 202 25.74 -8.97 11.52
CA ASP A 202 26.00 -10.10 12.40
C ASP A 202 24.97 -10.28 13.52
N ASP A 203 24.18 -9.25 13.82
CA ASP A 203 23.08 -9.32 14.76
C ASP A 203 21.86 -10.06 14.15
N ILE A 204 21.83 -10.25 12.82
CA ILE A 204 20.77 -11.01 12.17
C ILE A 204 21.06 -12.51 12.35
N PRO A 205 20.12 -13.30 12.91
CA PRO A 205 20.32 -14.74 13.13
C PRO A 205 20.78 -15.47 11.86
N VAL A 206 21.80 -16.32 11.98
CA VAL A 206 22.38 -17.08 10.87
C VAL A 206 21.33 -17.86 10.09
N THR A 207 20.35 -18.45 10.79
CA THR A 207 19.23 -19.18 10.17
C THR A 207 18.41 -18.29 9.24
N MET A 208 18.17 -17.03 9.62
CA MET A 208 17.47 -16.06 8.78
C MET A 208 18.32 -15.64 7.57
N ARG A 209 19.61 -15.39 7.78
CA ARG A 209 20.54 -15.05 6.67
C ARG A 209 20.65 -16.20 5.66
N THR A 210 20.75 -17.43 6.13
CA THR A 210 20.82 -18.61 5.26
C THR A 210 19.56 -18.81 4.44
N PHE A 211 18.38 -18.53 5.02
CA PHE A 211 17.09 -18.73 4.35
C PHE A 211 16.70 -17.57 3.45
N LEU A 212 16.89 -16.34 3.91
CA LEU A 212 16.44 -15.14 3.18
C LEU A 212 17.51 -14.52 2.29
N GLY A 213 18.80 -14.69 2.62
CA GLY A 213 19.94 -14.07 1.95
C GLY A 213 20.78 -13.21 2.89
N TYR A 214 22.00 -12.97 2.46
CA TYR A 214 23.04 -12.27 3.23
C TYR A 214 23.06 -10.74 2.97
N THR A 215 22.35 -10.29 1.96
CA THR A 215 22.25 -8.87 1.62
C THR A 215 20.78 -8.41 1.64
N THR A 216 20.60 -7.11 1.85
CA THR A 216 19.31 -6.44 1.75
C THR A 216 18.59 -6.78 0.45
N ARG A 217 19.31 -6.78 -0.67
CA ARG A 217 18.77 -7.11 -2.00
C ARG A 217 18.30 -8.58 -2.10
N GLU A 218 19.10 -9.52 -1.59
CA GLU A 218 18.75 -10.94 -1.61
C GLU A 218 17.51 -11.21 -0.78
N ARG A 219 17.44 -10.65 0.42
CA ARG A 219 16.27 -10.77 1.31
C ARG A 219 15.00 -10.27 0.65
N LEU A 220 15.05 -9.08 0.04
CA LEU A 220 13.91 -8.53 -0.69
C LEU A 220 13.47 -9.45 -1.83
N ASN A 221 14.40 -9.88 -2.66
CA ASN A 221 14.11 -10.79 -3.76
C ASN A 221 13.50 -12.10 -3.28
N THR A 222 14.06 -12.71 -2.24
CA THR A 222 13.54 -13.97 -1.66
C THR A 222 12.10 -13.80 -1.19
N LEU A 223 11.78 -12.73 -0.46
CA LEU A 223 10.44 -12.47 0.05
C LEU A 223 9.43 -12.25 -1.09
N VAL A 224 9.78 -11.44 -2.09
CA VAL A 224 8.92 -11.18 -3.25
C VAL A 224 8.68 -12.45 -4.06
N HIS A 225 9.74 -13.21 -4.35
CA HIS A 225 9.64 -14.47 -5.09
C HIS A 225 8.79 -15.51 -4.35
N ASN A 226 8.92 -15.63 -3.04
CA ASN A 226 8.10 -16.56 -2.26
C ASN A 226 6.62 -16.21 -2.31
N ILE A 227 6.25 -14.94 -2.18
CA ILE A 227 4.85 -14.53 -2.31
C ILE A 227 4.31 -14.88 -3.70
N ILE A 228 5.05 -14.56 -4.76
CA ILE A 228 4.63 -14.88 -6.13
C ILE A 228 4.48 -16.40 -6.30
N ALA A 229 5.46 -17.20 -5.88
CA ALA A 229 5.43 -18.65 -6.06
C ALA A 229 4.25 -19.31 -5.31
N VAL A 230 4.04 -18.96 -4.05
CA VAL A 230 2.92 -19.50 -3.25
C VAL A 230 1.58 -19.06 -3.83
N SER A 231 1.43 -17.79 -4.17
CA SER A 231 0.19 -17.27 -4.76
C SER A 231 -0.08 -17.87 -6.14
N TYR A 232 0.95 -18.01 -6.98
CA TYR A 232 0.82 -18.62 -8.31
C TYR A 232 0.33 -20.06 -8.21
N THR A 233 0.84 -20.83 -7.26
CA THR A 233 0.39 -22.21 -7.01
C THR A 233 -1.09 -22.26 -6.65
N HIS A 234 -1.58 -21.35 -5.81
CA HIS A 234 -3.00 -21.28 -5.42
C HIS A 234 -3.91 -20.74 -6.52
N LEU A 235 -3.41 -19.88 -7.40
CA LEU A 235 -4.19 -19.31 -8.51
C LEU A 235 -4.24 -20.22 -9.75
N THR A 236 -3.32 -21.18 -9.88
CA THR A 236 -3.19 -22.04 -11.08
C THR A 236 -3.67 -23.47 -10.85
N LEU A 237 -3.84 -23.90 -9.60
CA LEU A 237 -4.43 -25.22 -9.33
C LEU A 237 -5.96 -25.19 -9.56
N PRO A 238 -6.52 -26.22 -10.21
CA PRO A 238 -7.95 -26.32 -10.49
C PRO A 238 -8.78 -26.45 -9.22
#